data_235d42a59bf1326756f5ab436e407927
#
_entry.id   235d42a59bf1326756f5ab436e407927
#
_cell.length_a   1.000
_cell.length_b   1.000
_cell.length_c   1.000
_cell.angle_alpha   90.00
_cell.angle_beta   90.00
_cell.angle_gamma   90.00
#
_symmetry.space_group_name_H-M   'P 1'
#
loop_
_entity.id
_entity.type
_entity.pdbx_description
1 polymer ?
#
loop_
_entity_poly.entity_id
_entity_poly.type
_entity_poly.pdbx_seq_one_letter_code
_entity_poly.pdbx_strand_id
1 'polypeptide(L)'
;MIHSENLKADVTDPPARETALQGVFSLSAADMARVDACIHESLQSEVVLINQIANYIVSSGGKRLRPMLLGLCAHACGYQGDKHIPLSAIIEFIHTATLLHDDVVDESDLRRGQQSAHAVWGNAASVLVGDFLYSRSFQMMVGLDSMRIMEVLANTTNTIAEGEVQQLLNMGDPEVDRDRYMQVIENKTAKLFEAACRLAAIISDQSPEVETALALYGVNLGSAFQIADDVLDYTGSAETMGKNAG
;
A
#
# COMPACT_ATOMS: atom_id res chain seq x y z
N MET A 1 -44.78 14.84 -0.58
CA MET A 1 -44.05 15.26 0.63
C MET A 1 -43.50 14.01 1.29
N ILE A 2 -42.26 13.68 0.99
CA ILE A 2 -41.54 12.58 1.62
C ILE A 2 -40.57 13.22 2.60
N HIS A 3 -40.78 12.92 3.87
CA HIS A 3 -39.98 13.44 4.98
C HIS A 3 -38.52 13.01 4.83
N SER A 4 -37.64 14.00 4.71
CA SER A 4 -36.21 13.90 4.90
C SER A 4 -35.92 13.94 6.41
N GLU A 5 -36.06 12.84 7.11
CA GLU A 5 -35.60 12.71 8.48
C GLU A 5 -34.37 11.82 8.56
N ASN A 6 -33.27 12.49 8.93
CA ASN A 6 -32.15 12.03 9.76
C ASN A 6 -31.38 10.78 9.33
N LEU A 7 -30.50 10.96 8.37
CA LEU A 7 -29.21 10.27 8.38
C LEU A 7 -28.14 11.23 8.93
N LYS A 8 -28.30 11.69 10.16
CA LYS A 8 -27.15 12.09 10.98
C LYS A 8 -26.53 10.79 11.50
N ALA A 9 -25.60 10.23 10.74
CA ALA A 9 -24.66 9.29 11.29
C ALA A 9 -23.99 10.00 12.48
N ASP A 10 -24.15 9.40 13.65
CA ASP A 10 -23.56 9.86 14.91
C ASP A 10 -22.03 9.74 14.79
N VAL A 11 -21.39 10.84 14.38
CA VAL A 11 -19.95 10.92 14.07
C VAL A 11 -19.15 11.21 15.34
N THR A 12 -19.77 11.16 16.51
CA THR A 12 -19.18 11.66 17.74
C THR A 12 -19.15 10.65 18.86
N ASP A 13 -18.28 9.62 18.75
CA ASP A 13 -17.74 9.04 19.98
C ASP A 13 -16.25 8.67 19.76
N PRO A 14 -15.30 9.57 20.13
CA PRO A 14 -13.86 9.28 20.08
C PRO A 14 -13.48 7.95 20.75
N PRO A 15 -14.06 7.57 21.91
CA PRO A 15 -13.76 6.27 22.54
C PRO A 15 -14.19 5.07 21.70
N ALA A 16 -15.30 5.14 20.99
CA ALA A 16 -15.80 4.04 20.17
C ALA A 16 -14.95 3.80 18.92
N ARG A 17 -14.42 4.86 18.29
CA ARG A 17 -13.50 4.77 17.16
C ARG A 17 -12.14 4.19 17.55
N GLU A 18 -11.59 4.62 18.67
CA GLU A 18 -10.33 4.12 19.20
C GLU A 18 -10.44 2.63 19.54
N THR A 19 -11.56 2.20 20.13
CA THR A 19 -11.85 0.80 20.45
C THR A 19 -12.00 -0.05 19.18
N ALA A 20 -12.63 0.47 18.11
CA ALA A 20 -12.78 -0.24 16.84
C ALA A 20 -11.43 -0.45 16.14
N LEU A 21 -10.59 0.57 16.08
CA LEU A 21 -9.23 0.47 15.52
C LEU A 21 -8.35 -0.50 16.32
N GLN A 22 -8.40 -0.44 17.64
CA GLN A 22 -7.69 -1.39 18.51
C GLN A 22 -8.16 -2.82 18.25
N GLY A 23 -9.45 -3.04 18.03
CA GLY A 23 -10.01 -4.33 17.64
C GLY A 23 -9.41 -4.85 16.33
N VAL A 24 -9.33 -4.00 15.30
CA VAL A 24 -8.72 -4.35 14.00
C VAL A 24 -7.24 -4.73 14.16
N PHE A 25 -6.47 -3.93 14.89
CA PHE A 25 -5.05 -4.24 15.16
C PHE A 25 -4.88 -5.53 15.97
N SER A 26 -5.74 -5.77 16.95
CA SER A 26 -5.69 -7.01 17.76
C SER A 26 -5.99 -8.25 16.92
N LEU A 27 -6.98 -8.17 16.01
CA LEU A 27 -7.34 -9.27 15.12
C LEU A 27 -6.22 -9.62 14.13
N SER A 28 -5.45 -8.64 13.69
CA SER A 28 -4.37 -8.82 12.70
C SER A 28 -2.99 -9.08 13.32
N ALA A 29 -2.81 -8.87 14.63
CA ALA A 29 -1.50 -8.83 15.29
C ALA A 29 -0.64 -10.09 15.07
N ALA A 30 -1.25 -11.27 15.15
CA ALA A 30 -0.54 -12.53 14.97
C ALA A 30 -0.03 -12.70 13.53
N ASP A 31 -0.86 -12.39 12.54
CA ASP A 31 -0.47 -12.45 11.14
C ASP A 31 0.56 -11.38 10.80
N MET A 32 0.40 -10.16 11.32
CA MET A 32 1.37 -9.09 11.07
C MET A 32 2.75 -9.42 11.62
N ALA A 33 2.86 -10.10 12.77
CA ALA A 33 4.14 -10.58 13.28
C ALA A 33 4.77 -11.62 12.33
N ARG A 34 3.97 -12.50 11.73
CA ARG A 34 4.42 -13.48 10.72
C ARG A 34 4.82 -12.81 9.41
N VAL A 35 4.08 -11.80 8.99
CA VAL A 35 4.38 -10.99 7.79
C VAL A 35 5.71 -10.26 7.98
N ASP A 36 5.95 -9.62 9.12
CA ASP A 36 7.22 -8.95 9.41
C ASP A 36 8.39 -9.94 9.41
N ALA A 37 8.23 -11.13 10.01
CA ALA A 37 9.23 -12.18 9.94
C ALA A 37 9.52 -12.61 8.48
N CYS A 38 8.48 -12.82 7.67
CA CYS A 38 8.60 -13.17 6.25
C CYS A 38 9.31 -12.06 5.45
N ILE A 39 8.99 -10.78 5.72
CA ILE A 39 9.68 -9.63 5.12
C ILE A 39 11.16 -9.66 5.45
N HIS A 40 11.53 -9.76 6.72
CA HIS A 40 12.94 -9.78 7.13
C HIS A 40 13.71 -10.96 6.56
N GLU A 41 13.12 -12.14 6.51
CA GLU A 41 13.73 -13.34 5.92
C GLU A 41 13.93 -13.16 4.40
N SER A 42 12.94 -12.60 3.72
CA SER A 42 12.98 -12.41 2.26
C SER A 42 13.89 -11.26 1.82
N LEU A 43 14.28 -10.34 2.72
CA LEU A 43 15.20 -9.24 2.42
C LEU A 43 16.67 -9.66 2.33
N GLN A 44 17.03 -10.87 2.78
CA GLN A 44 18.42 -11.31 2.85
C GLN A 44 19.11 -11.29 1.48
N SER A 45 20.28 -10.65 1.43
CA SER A 45 21.14 -10.55 0.24
C SER A 45 22.61 -10.66 0.66
N GLU A 46 23.47 -11.19 -0.21
CA GLU A 46 24.92 -11.16 -0.02
C GLU A 46 25.49 -9.75 -0.19
N VAL A 47 24.75 -8.83 -0.82
CA VAL A 47 25.14 -7.44 -1.04
C VAL A 47 24.75 -6.59 0.18
N VAL A 48 25.75 -6.19 0.96
CA VAL A 48 25.59 -5.46 2.23
C VAL A 48 24.73 -4.20 2.08
N LEU A 49 24.94 -3.42 1.02
CA LEU A 49 24.20 -2.17 0.78
C LEU A 49 22.69 -2.42 0.61
N ILE A 50 22.30 -3.52 -0.04
CA ILE A 50 20.89 -3.92 -0.16
C ILE A 50 20.29 -4.12 1.22
N ASN A 51 20.96 -4.90 2.08
CA ASN A 51 20.49 -5.16 3.43
C ASN A 51 20.36 -3.87 4.26
N GLN A 52 21.30 -2.96 4.12
CA GLN A 52 21.29 -1.67 4.85
C GLN A 52 20.08 -0.82 4.44
N ILE A 53 19.90 -0.56 3.15
CA ILE A 53 18.82 0.31 2.64
C ILE A 53 17.45 -0.35 2.82
N ALA A 54 17.33 -1.64 2.50
CA ALA A 54 16.07 -2.36 2.64
C ALA A 54 15.62 -2.43 4.11
N ASN A 55 16.53 -2.72 5.04
CA ASN A 55 16.20 -2.68 6.47
C ASN A 55 15.87 -1.26 6.95
N TYR A 56 16.58 -0.24 6.47
CA TYR A 56 16.30 1.15 6.82
C TYR A 56 14.87 1.54 6.47
N ILE A 57 14.45 1.33 5.20
CA ILE A 57 13.11 1.72 4.75
C ILE A 57 12.01 0.85 5.38
N VAL A 58 12.23 -0.45 5.56
CA VAL A 58 11.28 -1.36 6.20
C VAL A 58 11.11 -1.02 7.68
N SER A 59 12.22 -0.70 8.38
CA SER A 59 12.21 -0.35 9.82
C SER A 59 11.78 1.11 10.09
N SER A 60 11.70 1.98 9.09
CA SER A 60 11.25 3.38 9.25
C SER A 60 9.79 3.49 9.72
N GLY A 61 9.14 2.36 9.96
CA GLY A 61 7.76 2.28 10.41
C GLY A 61 6.77 2.27 9.24
N GLY A 62 5.51 2.29 9.59
CA GLY A 62 4.38 2.24 8.67
C GLY A 62 3.27 1.40 9.29
N LYS A 63 2.04 1.76 8.98
CA LYS A 63 0.86 1.08 9.54
C LYS A 63 0.60 -0.29 8.91
N ARG A 64 1.40 -0.70 7.90
CA ARG A 64 1.22 -1.97 7.16
C ARG A 64 -0.23 -2.21 6.72
N LEU A 65 -0.92 -1.14 6.29
CA LEU A 65 -2.37 -1.20 6.02
C LEU A 65 -2.71 -2.19 4.90
N ARG A 66 -1.93 -2.24 3.83
CA ARG A 66 -2.18 -3.15 2.69
C ARG A 66 -1.98 -4.61 3.07
N PRO A 67 -0.87 -5.02 3.71
CA PRO A 67 -0.71 -6.36 4.28
C PRO A 67 -1.83 -6.74 5.25
N MET A 68 -2.15 -5.85 6.18
CA MET A 68 -3.21 -6.08 7.17
C MET A 68 -4.58 -6.27 6.50
N LEU A 69 -4.89 -5.46 5.49
CA LEU A 69 -6.13 -5.54 4.74
C LEU A 69 -6.27 -6.89 4.02
N LEU A 70 -5.19 -7.39 3.39
CA LEU A 70 -5.17 -8.70 2.75
C LEU A 70 -5.48 -9.80 3.76
N GLY A 71 -4.83 -9.81 4.91
CA GLY A 71 -5.05 -10.79 5.98
C GLY A 71 -6.50 -10.75 6.50
N LEU A 72 -7.02 -9.56 6.81
CA LEU A 72 -8.39 -9.37 7.29
C LEU A 72 -9.44 -9.83 6.26
N CYS A 73 -9.25 -9.50 4.97
CA CYS A 73 -10.13 -9.96 3.91
C CYS A 73 -10.06 -11.49 3.74
N ALA A 74 -8.89 -12.10 3.84
CA ALA A 74 -8.73 -13.55 3.78
C ALA A 74 -9.46 -14.24 4.95
N HIS A 75 -9.31 -13.74 6.17
CA HIS A 75 -10.06 -14.25 7.33
C HIS A 75 -11.58 -14.06 7.18
N ALA A 76 -12.02 -12.91 6.68
CA ALA A 76 -13.44 -12.66 6.41
C ALA A 76 -14.02 -13.64 5.37
N CYS A 77 -13.18 -14.11 4.43
CA CYS A 77 -13.51 -15.15 3.47
C CYS A 77 -13.39 -16.59 4.04
N GLY A 78 -13.04 -16.74 5.30
CA GLY A 78 -12.88 -18.04 5.95
C GLY A 78 -11.61 -18.79 5.59
N TYR A 79 -10.58 -18.11 5.06
CA TYR A 79 -9.30 -18.71 4.68
C TYR A 79 -8.58 -19.31 5.89
N GLN A 80 -8.09 -20.55 5.74
CA GLN A 80 -7.40 -21.30 6.80
C GLN A 80 -5.95 -21.63 6.46
N GLY A 81 -5.48 -21.22 5.27
CA GLY A 81 -4.10 -21.49 4.83
C GLY A 81 -3.13 -20.38 5.22
N ASP A 82 -1.89 -20.49 4.73
CA ASP A 82 -0.80 -19.57 5.07
C ASP A 82 -0.35 -18.67 3.90
N LYS A 83 -0.93 -18.81 2.70
CA LYS A 83 -0.52 -18.01 1.51
C LYS A 83 -0.70 -16.51 1.68
N HIS A 84 -1.61 -16.07 2.58
CA HIS A 84 -1.81 -14.66 2.87
C HIS A 84 -0.56 -14.01 3.48
N ILE A 85 0.30 -14.74 4.16
CA ILE A 85 1.53 -14.22 4.75
C ILE A 85 2.56 -13.79 3.68
N PRO A 86 3.05 -14.70 2.80
CA PRO A 86 3.96 -14.28 1.74
C PRO A 86 3.32 -13.28 0.76
N LEU A 87 2.01 -13.38 0.48
CA LEU A 87 1.31 -12.38 -0.34
C LEU A 87 1.32 -10.99 0.29
N SER A 88 1.12 -10.90 1.60
CA SER A 88 1.21 -9.64 2.34
C SER A 88 2.62 -9.05 2.27
N ALA A 89 3.65 -9.88 2.37
CA ALA A 89 5.04 -9.46 2.20
C ALA A 89 5.32 -8.97 0.77
N ILE A 90 4.80 -9.65 -0.25
CA ILE A 90 4.91 -9.24 -1.66
C ILE A 90 4.27 -7.86 -1.88
N ILE A 91 3.06 -7.64 -1.37
CA ILE A 91 2.36 -6.34 -1.44
C ILE A 91 3.20 -5.24 -0.79
N GLU A 92 3.81 -5.51 0.36
CA GLU A 92 4.65 -4.54 1.05
C GLU A 92 5.95 -4.28 0.31
N PHE A 93 6.56 -5.28 -0.34
CA PHE A 93 7.76 -5.07 -1.17
C PHE A 93 7.47 -4.22 -2.40
N ILE A 94 6.37 -4.48 -3.09
CA ILE A 94 5.94 -3.64 -4.22
C ILE A 94 5.74 -2.19 -3.73
N HIS A 95 5.01 -2.00 -2.62
CA HIS A 95 4.81 -0.68 -2.05
C HIS A 95 6.11 0.00 -1.63
N THR A 96 7.01 -0.73 -0.99
CA THR A 96 8.30 -0.17 -0.54
C THR A 96 9.21 0.19 -1.73
N ALA A 97 9.18 -0.60 -2.79
CA ALA A 97 9.89 -0.31 -4.02
C ALA A 97 9.39 0.99 -4.66
N THR A 98 8.06 1.19 -4.75
CA THR A 98 7.50 2.45 -5.26
C THR A 98 7.91 3.63 -4.39
N LEU A 99 7.90 3.51 -3.06
CA LEU A 99 8.36 4.58 -2.18
C LEU A 99 9.82 4.98 -2.40
N LEU A 100 10.72 4.01 -2.65
CA LEU A 100 12.14 4.26 -2.94
C LEU A 100 12.34 5.00 -4.27
N HIS A 101 11.49 4.69 -5.27
CA HIS A 101 11.51 5.35 -6.56
C HIS A 101 10.88 6.74 -6.49
N ASP A 102 9.73 6.87 -5.84
CA ASP A 102 9.00 8.12 -5.65
C ASP A 102 9.85 9.17 -4.94
N ASP A 103 10.54 8.80 -3.86
CA ASP A 103 11.42 9.72 -3.12
C ASP A 103 12.48 10.34 -4.02
N VAL A 104 12.96 9.60 -5.03
CA VAL A 104 13.94 10.11 -6.02
C VAL A 104 13.26 11.00 -7.05
N VAL A 105 12.10 10.61 -7.55
CA VAL A 105 11.35 11.36 -8.59
C VAL A 105 10.83 12.68 -8.03
N ASP A 106 10.31 12.65 -6.78
CA ASP A 106 9.73 13.80 -6.09
C ASP A 106 10.80 14.66 -5.37
N GLU A 107 12.09 14.26 -5.43
CA GLU A 107 13.21 14.91 -4.70
C GLU A 107 12.91 15.08 -3.20
N SER A 108 12.28 14.10 -2.58
CA SER A 108 11.73 14.14 -1.22
C SER A 108 12.83 13.83 -0.18
N ASP A 109 13.39 14.81 0.49
CA ASP A 109 14.45 14.61 1.49
C ASP A 109 14.00 13.86 2.75
N LEU A 110 12.71 13.87 3.05
CA LEU A 110 12.15 13.28 4.27
C LEU A 110 11.05 12.26 3.98
N ARG A 111 11.11 11.13 4.70
CA ARG A 111 10.09 10.08 4.71
C ARG A 111 9.79 9.64 6.14
N ARG A 112 8.54 9.80 6.60
CA ARG A 112 8.11 9.41 7.95
C ARG A 112 8.95 10.05 9.07
N GLY A 113 9.36 11.30 8.89
CA GLY A 113 10.18 12.04 9.85
C GLY A 113 11.66 11.67 9.88
N GLN A 114 12.12 10.82 8.96
CA GLN A 114 13.52 10.47 8.76
C GLN A 114 14.00 10.90 7.38
N GLN A 115 15.31 11.00 7.16
CA GLN A 115 15.85 11.23 5.83
C GLN A 115 15.41 10.12 4.88
N SER A 116 15.08 10.45 3.63
CA SER A 116 14.79 9.46 2.61
C SER A 116 16.05 8.65 2.24
N ALA A 117 15.86 7.46 1.67
CA ALA A 117 17.00 6.61 1.29
C ALA A 117 17.92 7.29 0.29
N HIS A 118 17.38 8.06 -0.67
CA HIS A 118 18.20 8.77 -1.65
C HIS A 118 19.00 9.91 -1.04
N ALA A 119 18.48 10.57 -0.01
CA ALA A 119 19.20 11.61 0.71
C ALA A 119 20.41 11.05 1.50
N VAL A 120 20.31 9.80 1.98
CA VAL A 120 21.40 9.13 2.74
C VAL A 120 22.40 8.44 1.84
N TRP A 121 21.97 7.70 0.81
CA TRP A 121 22.80 6.82 -0.03
C TRP A 121 22.90 7.24 -1.49
N GLY A 122 22.20 8.32 -1.88
CA GLY A 122 22.14 8.80 -3.25
C GLY A 122 21.08 8.11 -4.12
N ASN A 123 20.69 8.79 -5.22
CA ASN A 123 19.61 8.35 -6.11
C ASN A 123 19.85 6.96 -6.69
N ALA A 124 21.07 6.68 -7.16
CA ALA A 124 21.37 5.38 -7.78
C ALA A 124 21.17 4.21 -6.82
N ALA A 125 21.57 4.35 -5.54
CA ALA A 125 21.39 3.31 -4.55
C ALA A 125 19.90 3.09 -4.22
N SER A 126 19.12 4.17 -4.08
CA SER A 126 17.68 4.11 -3.83
C SER A 126 16.95 3.38 -4.95
N VAL A 127 17.19 3.78 -6.20
CA VAL A 127 16.56 3.15 -7.39
C VAL A 127 16.92 1.67 -7.49
N LEU A 128 18.21 1.31 -7.39
CA LEU A 128 18.66 -0.09 -7.52
C LEU A 128 18.14 -0.99 -6.40
N VAL A 129 17.97 -0.48 -5.19
CA VAL A 129 17.36 -1.26 -4.09
C VAL A 129 15.85 -1.37 -4.29
N GLY A 130 15.19 -0.36 -4.83
CA GLY A 130 13.80 -0.45 -5.28
C GLY A 130 13.63 -1.58 -6.33
N ASP A 131 14.50 -1.62 -7.33
CA ASP A 131 14.51 -2.69 -8.35
C ASP A 131 14.76 -4.08 -7.73
N PHE A 132 15.63 -4.16 -6.73
CA PHE A 132 15.84 -5.40 -5.98
C PHE A 132 14.57 -5.87 -5.28
N LEU A 133 13.86 -4.99 -4.57
CA LEU A 133 12.60 -5.33 -3.89
C LEU A 133 11.52 -5.78 -4.89
N TYR A 134 11.44 -5.09 -6.02
CA TYR A 134 10.55 -5.46 -7.13
C TYR A 134 10.88 -6.87 -7.66
N SER A 135 12.14 -7.14 -7.98
CA SER A 135 12.60 -8.45 -8.44
C SER A 135 12.36 -9.54 -7.39
N ARG A 136 12.58 -9.23 -6.11
CA ARG A 136 12.33 -10.16 -5.01
C ARG A 136 10.84 -10.49 -4.89
N SER A 137 9.96 -9.50 -5.07
CA SER A 137 8.52 -9.75 -5.08
C SER A 137 8.11 -10.74 -6.19
N PHE A 138 8.68 -10.62 -7.39
CA PHE A 138 8.43 -11.58 -8.49
C PHE A 138 8.95 -12.99 -8.15
N GLN A 139 10.13 -13.13 -7.54
CA GLN A 139 10.63 -14.43 -7.10
C GLN A 139 9.67 -15.07 -6.08
N MET A 140 9.16 -14.30 -5.13
CA MET A 140 8.19 -14.78 -4.14
C MET A 140 6.85 -15.17 -4.78
N MET A 141 6.37 -14.40 -5.78
CA MET A 141 5.16 -14.73 -6.55
C MET A 141 5.28 -16.08 -7.25
N VAL A 142 6.43 -16.36 -7.88
CA VAL A 142 6.70 -17.68 -8.51
C VAL A 142 6.60 -18.79 -7.50
N GLY A 143 7.10 -18.58 -6.27
CA GLY A 143 7.04 -19.57 -5.19
C GLY A 143 5.61 -19.91 -4.71
N LEU A 144 4.61 -19.09 -5.04
CA LEU A 144 3.19 -19.36 -4.71
C LEU A 144 2.50 -20.33 -5.68
N ASP A 145 3.14 -20.65 -6.82
CA ASP A 145 2.65 -21.57 -7.85
C ASP A 145 1.20 -21.30 -8.27
N SER A 146 0.90 -20.04 -8.60
CA SER A 146 -0.42 -19.61 -9.04
C SER A 146 -0.32 -18.54 -10.12
N MET A 147 -0.63 -18.93 -11.35
CA MET A 147 -0.64 -18.00 -12.49
C MET A 147 -1.68 -16.88 -12.32
N ARG A 148 -2.80 -17.16 -11.63
CA ARG A 148 -3.81 -16.14 -11.36
C ARG A 148 -3.31 -15.05 -10.43
N ILE A 149 -2.56 -15.42 -9.38
CA ILE A 149 -1.88 -14.45 -8.51
C ILE A 149 -0.86 -13.63 -9.30
N MET A 150 -0.04 -14.29 -10.11
CA MET A 150 0.93 -13.64 -10.99
C MET A 150 0.28 -12.63 -11.92
N GLU A 151 -0.82 -12.99 -12.57
CA GLU A 151 -1.57 -12.11 -13.50
C GLU A 151 -2.10 -10.86 -12.78
N VAL A 152 -2.73 -11.04 -11.62
CA VAL A 152 -3.24 -9.90 -10.82
C VAL A 152 -2.11 -8.95 -10.43
N LEU A 153 -1.01 -9.47 -9.91
CA LEU A 153 0.11 -8.65 -9.45
C LEU A 153 0.88 -8.01 -10.62
N ALA A 154 1.07 -8.71 -11.74
CA ALA A 154 1.71 -8.14 -12.92
C ALA A 154 0.88 -6.99 -13.52
N ASN A 155 -0.44 -7.16 -13.62
CA ASN A 155 -1.33 -6.09 -14.07
C ASN A 155 -1.35 -4.92 -13.07
N THR A 156 -1.33 -5.22 -11.77
CA THR A 156 -1.28 -4.21 -10.72
C THR A 156 -0.02 -3.36 -10.81
N THR A 157 1.14 -4.00 -10.94
CA THR A 157 2.43 -3.29 -11.02
C THR A 157 2.55 -2.47 -12.30
N ASN A 158 2.04 -2.97 -13.43
CA ASN A 158 1.98 -2.21 -14.67
C ASN A 158 1.09 -0.96 -14.54
N THR A 159 -0.12 -1.12 -13.96
CA THR A 159 -1.04 0.01 -13.75
C THR A 159 -0.45 1.07 -12.81
N ILE A 160 0.26 0.65 -11.75
CA ILE A 160 0.96 1.59 -10.84
C ILE A 160 2.03 2.37 -11.62
N ALA A 161 2.86 1.70 -12.41
CA ALA A 161 3.89 2.36 -13.20
C ALA A 161 3.29 3.36 -14.23
N GLU A 162 2.17 3.01 -14.87
CA GLU A 162 1.44 3.94 -15.73
C GLU A 162 0.90 5.14 -14.95
N GLY A 163 0.39 4.92 -13.72
CA GLY A 163 -0.09 5.98 -12.83
C GLY A 163 1.00 6.95 -12.41
N GLU A 164 2.22 6.46 -12.13
CA GLU A 164 3.40 7.29 -11.84
C GLU A 164 3.76 8.19 -13.02
N VAL A 165 3.84 7.63 -14.22
CA VAL A 165 4.13 8.40 -15.44
C VAL A 165 3.02 9.42 -15.71
N GLN A 166 1.76 9.05 -15.48
CA GLN A 166 0.62 9.95 -15.64
C GLN A 166 0.67 11.12 -14.66
N GLN A 167 1.04 10.87 -13.40
CA GLN A 167 1.26 11.92 -12.41
C GLN A 167 2.37 12.88 -12.87
N LEU A 168 3.49 12.35 -13.34
CA LEU A 168 4.61 13.16 -13.85
C LEU A 168 4.16 14.08 -15.01
N LEU A 169 3.32 13.58 -15.92
CA LEU A 169 2.77 14.36 -17.03
C LEU A 169 1.76 15.44 -16.56
N ASN A 170 1.13 15.24 -15.42
CA ASN A 170 0.18 16.19 -14.84
C ASN A 170 0.86 17.29 -14.00
N MET A 171 2.13 17.11 -13.64
CA MET A 171 2.86 18.10 -12.83
C MET A 171 2.95 19.44 -13.57
N GLY A 172 2.50 20.51 -12.89
CA GLY A 172 2.53 21.87 -13.45
C GLY A 172 1.49 22.16 -14.53
N ASP A 173 0.58 21.23 -14.82
CA ASP A 173 -0.54 21.44 -15.76
C ASP A 173 -1.75 22.06 -14.99
N PRO A 174 -2.09 23.34 -15.22
CA PRO A 174 -3.22 23.97 -14.54
C PRO A 174 -4.60 23.48 -15.03
N GLU A 175 -4.64 22.70 -16.12
CA GLU A 175 -5.87 22.17 -16.71
C GLU A 175 -6.19 20.74 -16.22
N VAL A 176 -5.49 20.25 -15.18
CA VAL A 176 -5.82 18.96 -14.56
C VAL A 176 -7.19 19.05 -13.92
N ASP A 177 -8.14 18.30 -14.50
CA ASP A 177 -9.49 18.18 -13.98
C ASP A 177 -9.61 17.08 -12.90
N ARG A 178 -10.82 16.99 -12.32
CA ARG A 178 -11.12 15.98 -11.29
C ARG A 178 -10.95 14.56 -11.80
N ASP A 179 -11.31 14.27 -13.03
CA ASP A 179 -11.29 12.91 -13.55
C ASP A 179 -9.85 12.44 -13.76
N ARG A 180 -8.97 13.30 -14.29
CA ARG A 180 -7.52 13.03 -14.39
C ARG A 180 -6.88 12.85 -13.01
N TYR A 181 -7.25 13.67 -12.03
CA TYR A 181 -6.78 13.53 -10.63
C TYR A 181 -7.22 12.19 -10.03
N MET A 182 -8.51 11.83 -10.14
CA MET A 182 -9.00 10.55 -9.63
C MET A 182 -8.36 9.35 -10.31
N GLN A 183 -8.09 9.42 -11.63
CA GLN A 183 -7.42 8.36 -12.35
C GLN A 183 -5.99 8.11 -11.83
N VAL A 184 -5.23 9.17 -11.52
CA VAL A 184 -3.90 9.05 -10.90
C VAL A 184 -4.01 8.37 -9.53
N ILE A 185 -4.95 8.81 -8.68
CA ILE A 185 -5.18 8.20 -7.36
C ILE A 185 -5.50 6.71 -7.49
N GLU A 186 -6.41 6.36 -8.40
CA GLU A 186 -6.82 4.97 -8.62
C GLU A 186 -5.66 4.12 -9.10
N ASN A 187 -4.90 4.58 -10.08
CA ASN A 187 -3.80 3.84 -10.67
C ASN A 187 -2.59 3.74 -9.74
N LYS A 188 -2.16 4.86 -9.14
CA LYS A 188 -0.95 4.92 -8.30
C LYS A 188 -1.19 4.30 -6.92
N THR A 189 -2.28 4.65 -6.25
CA THR A 189 -2.50 4.32 -4.83
C THR A 189 -3.53 3.22 -4.62
N ALA A 190 -4.74 3.38 -5.17
CA ALA A 190 -5.85 2.47 -4.89
C ALA A 190 -5.63 1.08 -5.52
N LYS A 191 -4.88 1.00 -6.61
CA LYS A 191 -4.62 -0.25 -7.33
C LYS A 191 -3.98 -1.34 -6.46
N LEU A 192 -3.07 -0.98 -5.57
CA LEU A 192 -2.45 -1.95 -4.68
C LEU A 192 -3.37 -2.36 -3.51
N PHE A 193 -4.29 -1.49 -3.09
CA PHE A 193 -5.37 -1.86 -2.15
C PHE A 193 -6.37 -2.81 -2.81
N GLU A 194 -6.75 -2.55 -4.08
CA GLU A 194 -7.57 -3.46 -4.88
C GLU A 194 -6.93 -4.84 -4.95
N ALA A 195 -5.65 -4.91 -5.32
CA ALA A 195 -4.92 -6.17 -5.43
C ALA A 195 -4.90 -6.94 -4.11
N ALA A 196 -4.67 -6.27 -2.98
CA ALA A 196 -4.67 -6.89 -1.65
C ALA A 196 -6.01 -7.57 -1.34
N CYS A 197 -7.12 -6.87 -1.57
CA CYS A 197 -8.47 -7.41 -1.33
C CYS A 197 -8.83 -8.53 -2.33
N ARG A 198 -8.51 -8.35 -3.61
CA ARG A 198 -8.75 -9.33 -4.67
C ARG A 198 -8.00 -10.63 -4.42
N LEU A 199 -6.71 -10.53 -4.06
CA LEU A 199 -5.87 -11.70 -3.76
C LEU A 199 -6.39 -12.48 -2.56
N ALA A 200 -6.95 -11.82 -1.56
CA ALA A 200 -7.61 -12.49 -0.43
C ALA A 200 -8.78 -13.36 -0.87
N ALA A 201 -9.62 -12.88 -1.81
CA ALA A 201 -10.70 -13.68 -2.38
C ALA A 201 -10.16 -14.88 -3.19
N ILE A 202 -9.12 -14.65 -4.00
CA ILE A 202 -8.53 -15.69 -4.86
C ILE A 202 -7.95 -16.83 -4.03
N ILE A 203 -7.17 -16.55 -2.98
CA ILE A 203 -6.59 -17.61 -2.13
C ILE A 203 -7.61 -18.33 -1.28
N SER A 204 -8.79 -17.73 -1.10
CA SER A 204 -9.93 -18.30 -0.37
C SER A 204 -10.94 -19.01 -1.27
N ASP A 205 -10.61 -19.21 -2.56
CA ASP A 205 -11.45 -19.85 -3.58
C ASP A 205 -12.88 -19.28 -3.63
N GLN A 206 -13.01 -17.96 -3.47
CA GLN A 206 -14.31 -17.28 -3.50
C GLN A 206 -14.87 -17.16 -4.92
N SER A 207 -16.19 -16.92 -5.01
CA SER A 207 -16.84 -16.70 -6.31
C SER A 207 -16.38 -15.41 -6.98
N PRO A 208 -16.51 -15.29 -8.32
CA PRO A 208 -16.16 -14.06 -9.05
C PRO A 208 -16.88 -12.81 -8.54
N GLU A 209 -18.11 -12.97 -8.01
CA GLU A 209 -18.89 -11.87 -7.45
C GLU A 209 -18.25 -11.35 -6.16
N VAL A 210 -17.80 -12.26 -5.27
CA VAL A 210 -17.11 -11.90 -4.03
C VAL A 210 -15.75 -11.28 -4.33
N GLU A 211 -14.99 -11.85 -5.29
CA GLU A 211 -13.73 -11.27 -5.74
C GLU A 211 -13.91 -9.84 -6.26
N THR A 212 -14.94 -9.62 -7.09
CA THR A 212 -15.25 -8.28 -7.63
C THR A 212 -15.66 -7.31 -6.52
N ALA A 213 -16.49 -7.75 -5.57
CA ALA A 213 -16.91 -6.92 -4.45
C ALA A 213 -15.73 -6.50 -3.55
N LEU A 214 -14.81 -7.43 -3.25
CA LEU A 214 -13.61 -7.14 -2.47
C LEU A 214 -12.64 -6.24 -3.25
N ALA A 215 -12.47 -6.45 -4.55
CA ALA A 215 -11.67 -5.57 -5.39
C ALA A 215 -12.22 -4.13 -5.36
N LEU A 216 -13.54 -3.95 -5.52
CA LEU A 216 -14.19 -2.64 -5.45
C LEU A 216 -14.06 -2.00 -4.06
N TYR A 217 -14.17 -2.79 -3.00
CA TYR A 217 -13.90 -2.32 -1.63
C TYR A 217 -12.47 -1.78 -1.50
N GLY A 218 -11.48 -2.51 -2.04
CA GLY A 218 -10.09 -2.09 -2.04
C GLY A 218 -9.86 -0.77 -2.79
N VAL A 219 -10.44 -0.62 -3.99
CA VAL A 219 -10.37 0.64 -4.78
C VAL A 219 -10.94 1.81 -3.96
N ASN A 220 -12.14 1.67 -3.43
CA ASN A 220 -12.80 2.75 -2.68
C ASN A 220 -12.02 3.13 -1.41
N LEU A 221 -11.50 2.14 -0.69
CA LEU A 221 -10.68 2.39 0.51
C LEU A 221 -9.37 3.08 0.15
N GLY A 222 -8.68 2.63 -0.91
CA GLY A 222 -7.43 3.22 -1.36
C GLY A 222 -7.61 4.66 -1.87
N SER A 223 -8.68 4.93 -2.61
CA SER A 223 -9.03 6.28 -3.08
C SER A 223 -9.35 7.20 -1.91
N ALA A 224 -10.16 6.74 -0.95
CA ALA A 224 -10.48 7.52 0.25
C ALA A 224 -9.23 7.79 1.10
N PHE A 225 -8.32 6.81 1.19
CA PHE A 225 -7.05 6.95 1.90
C PHE A 225 -6.18 8.06 1.26
N GLN A 226 -6.02 8.05 -0.08
CA GLN A 226 -5.21 9.05 -0.76
C GLN A 226 -5.82 10.45 -0.66
N ILE A 227 -7.14 10.59 -0.87
CA ILE A 227 -7.81 11.88 -0.71
C ILE A 227 -7.63 12.44 0.70
N ALA A 228 -7.70 11.57 1.72
CA ALA A 228 -7.47 12.00 3.10
C ALA A 228 -6.00 12.41 3.35
N ASP A 229 -5.03 11.71 2.73
CA ASP A 229 -3.62 12.06 2.80
C ASP A 229 -3.35 13.42 2.12
N ASP A 230 -3.90 13.65 0.93
CA ASP A 230 -3.78 14.92 0.21
C ASP A 230 -4.41 16.10 0.98
N VAL A 231 -5.58 15.89 1.59
CA VAL A 231 -6.20 16.93 2.46
C VAL A 231 -5.31 17.26 3.66
N LEU A 232 -4.68 16.24 4.26
CA LEU A 232 -3.74 16.46 5.36
C LEU A 232 -2.49 17.19 4.90
N ASP A 233 -1.99 16.93 3.70
CA ASP A 233 -0.84 17.64 3.11
C ASP A 233 -1.10 19.13 2.93
N TYR A 234 -2.33 19.54 2.58
CA TYR A 234 -2.72 20.94 2.47
C TYR A 234 -3.05 21.61 3.82
N THR A 235 -3.51 20.85 4.81
CA THR A 235 -4.02 21.39 6.08
C THR A 235 -3.10 21.15 7.27
N GLY A 236 -2.17 20.20 7.15
CA GLY A 236 -1.25 19.80 8.20
C GLY A 236 0.00 20.68 8.31
N SER A 237 0.67 20.63 9.44
CA SER A 237 2.01 21.20 9.60
C SER A 237 3.09 20.16 9.31
N ALA A 238 4.27 20.58 8.86
CA ALA A 238 5.41 19.70 8.61
C ALA A 238 5.78 18.85 9.86
N GLU A 239 5.57 19.39 11.07
CA GLU A 239 5.80 18.70 12.34
C GLU A 239 4.85 17.51 12.56
N THR A 240 3.60 17.62 12.11
CA THR A 240 2.59 16.56 12.27
C THR A 240 2.64 15.50 11.18
N MET A 241 3.15 15.85 10.00
CA MET A 241 3.16 14.97 8.83
C MET A 241 4.47 14.20 8.62
N GLY A 242 5.57 14.66 9.19
CA GLY A 242 6.89 14.02 9.02
C GLY A 242 7.45 14.12 7.60
N LYS A 243 6.91 15.01 6.76
CA LYS A 243 7.36 15.39 5.42
C LYS A 243 7.19 16.90 5.21
N ASN A 244 7.85 17.48 4.22
CA ASN A 244 7.66 18.87 3.86
C ASN A 244 6.21 19.08 3.38
N ALA A 245 5.61 20.23 3.76
CA ALA A 245 4.27 20.60 3.31
C ALA A 245 4.32 21.09 1.84
N GLY A 246 3.41 20.65 1.02
CA GLY A 246 3.22 21.09 -0.35
C GLY A 246 3.83 20.24 -1.42
#